data_c10d040fddf87d9bc05b1e733ceb88f3
#
_entry.id   c10d040fddf87d9bc05b1e733ceb88f3
#
_cell.length_a   1.000
_cell.length_b   1.000
_cell.length_c   1.000
_cell.angle_alpha   90.00
_cell.angle_beta   90.00
_cell.angle_gamma   90.00
#
_symmetry.space_group_name_H-M   'P 1'
#
loop_
_entity.id
_entity.type
_entity.pdbx_description
1 polymer ?
#
loop_
_entity_poly.entity_id
_entity_poly.type
_entity_poly.pdbx_seq_one_letter_code
_entity_poly.pdbx_strand_id
1 'polypeptide(L)'
;GEYTTTDMAAGDTVFGDHGQLVARVPQLLASTERAIVAAAAHPMVLAARFHGFYEYLHPFRDGNGRTGRLLSNYILLRMHHPLLIIPATSRQEYIAALRMIRTEATDEHLVSFFFKEAMRRMTDELAQKESNTQRFKMFLF
;
A
#
# COMPACT_ATOMS: atom_id res chain seq x y z
N GLY A 1 -10.64 -0.97 -18.21
CA GLY A 1 -11.52 -1.46 -17.17
C GLY A 1 -12.61 -0.44 -16.87
N GLU A 2 -13.77 -0.96 -16.53
CA GLU A 2 -14.89 -0.12 -16.10
C GLU A 2 -15.03 -0.20 -14.58
N TYR A 3 -15.49 0.87 -13.97
CA TYR A 3 -15.82 0.87 -12.55
C TYR A 3 -16.97 -0.11 -12.27
N THR A 4 -17.02 -0.65 -11.06
CA THR A 4 -18.17 -1.45 -10.64
C THR A 4 -19.45 -0.61 -10.69
N THR A 5 -20.53 -1.23 -11.08
CA THR A 5 -21.89 -0.61 -11.16
C THR A 5 -22.79 -1.03 -10.00
N THR A 6 -22.23 -1.75 -9.03
CA THR A 6 -22.92 -2.22 -7.83
C THR A 6 -22.04 -2.03 -6.62
N ASP A 7 -22.65 -1.81 -5.47
CA ASP A 7 -21.91 -1.80 -4.21
C ASP A 7 -21.25 -3.16 -3.97
N MET A 8 -20.00 -3.11 -3.57
CA MET A 8 -19.17 -4.27 -3.36
C MET A 8 -19.14 -4.62 -1.87
N ALA A 9 -19.10 -5.90 -1.56
CA ALA A 9 -18.90 -6.40 -0.21
C ALA A 9 -17.96 -7.61 -0.21
N ALA A 10 -17.18 -7.78 0.85
CA ALA A 10 -16.37 -8.96 1.10
C ALA A 10 -16.53 -9.40 2.57
N GLY A 11 -17.22 -10.52 2.79
CA GLY A 11 -17.66 -10.91 4.12
C GLY A 11 -18.59 -9.85 4.70
N ASP A 12 -18.30 -9.40 5.92
CA ASP A 12 -19.08 -8.36 6.62
C ASP A 12 -18.64 -6.91 6.23
N THR A 13 -17.71 -6.78 5.27
CA THR A 13 -17.20 -5.47 4.85
C THR A 13 -17.97 -4.96 3.65
N VAL A 14 -18.69 -3.85 3.79
CA VAL A 14 -19.27 -3.08 2.69
C VAL A 14 -18.28 -2.02 2.26
N PHE A 15 -18.04 -1.92 0.94
CA PHE A 15 -17.13 -0.94 0.35
C PHE A 15 -17.85 0.38 0.06
N GLY A 16 -17.11 1.38 -0.44
CA GLY A 16 -17.69 2.69 -0.75
C GLY A 16 -18.79 2.63 -1.81
N ASP A 17 -19.65 3.66 -1.79
CA ASP A 17 -20.76 3.83 -2.73
C ASP A 17 -20.25 3.88 -4.19
N HIS A 18 -20.70 2.92 -5.00
CA HIS A 18 -20.32 2.84 -6.42
C HIS A 18 -20.73 4.08 -7.23
N GLY A 19 -21.81 4.76 -6.87
CA GLY A 19 -22.26 5.98 -7.52
C GLY A 19 -21.30 7.15 -7.42
N GLN A 20 -20.37 7.12 -6.48
CA GLN A 20 -19.37 8.18 -6.29
C GLN A 20 -18.03 7.88 -6.96
N LEU A 21 -17.81 6.68 -7.51
CA LEU A 21 -16.50 6.26 -8.04
C LEU A 21 -16.00 7.16 -9.17
N VAL A 22 -16.88 7.56 -10.10
CA VAL A 22 -16.55 8.43 -11.25
C VAL A 22 -15.96 9.78 -10.81
N ALA A 23 -16.40 10.29 -9.68
CA ALA A 23 -15.89 11.55 -9.12
C ALA A 23 -14.69 11.31 -8.18
N ARG A 24 -14.81 10.34 -7.27
CA ARG A 24 -13.83 10.15 -6.18
C ARG A 24 -12.51 9.52 -6.61
N VAL A 25 -12.53 8.60 -7.58
CA VAL A 25 -11.27 7.98 -8.04
C VAL A 25 -10.36 9.00 -8.73
N PRO A 26 -10.83 9.80 -9.72
CA PRO A 26 -10.02 10.88 -10.29
C PRO A 26 -9.58 11.92 -9.26
N GLN A 27 -10.43 12.26 -8.30
CA GLN A 27 -10.08 13.19 -7.22
C GLN A 27 -8.95 12.64 -6.35
N LEU A 28 -9.00 11.35 -5.98
CA LEU A 28 -7.93 10.67 -5.23
C LEU A 28 -6.61 10.73 -6.00
N LEU A 29 -6.62 10.37 -7.29
CA LEU A 29 -5.43 10.38 -8.13
C LEU A 29 -4.84 11.80 -8.25
N ALA A 30 -5.68 12.81 -8.54
CA ALA A 30 -5.24 14.20 -8.67
C ALA A 30 -4.70 14.78 -7.35
N SER A 31 -5.31 14.46 -6.21
CA SER A 31 -4.82 14.91 -4.90
C SER A 31 -3.50 14.25 -4.53
N THR A 32 -3.34 12.97 -4.87
CA THR A 32 -2.10 12.24 -4.64
C THR A 32 -0.96 12.79 -5.51
N GLU A 33 -1.21 13.07 -6.79
CA GLU A 33 -0.20 13.68 -7.66
C GLU A 33 0.25 15.05 -7.14
N ARG A 34 -0.67 15.89 -6.68
CA ARG A 34 -0.30 17.17 -6.03
C ARG A 34 0.54 16.97 -4.78
N ALA A 35 0.22 15.97 -3.96
CA ALA A 35 0.98 15.65 -2.75
C ALA A 35 2.39 15.12 -3.05
N ILE A 36 2.56 14.33 -4.11
CA ILE A 36 3.86 13.87 -4.59
C ILE A 36 4.72 15.07 -5.01
N VAL A 37 4.17 15.94 -5.87
CA VAL A 37 4.90 17.12 -6.39
C VAL A 37 5.30 18.07 -5.27
N ALA A 38 4.43 18.26 -4.29
CA ALA A 38 4.68 19.13 -3.13
C ALA A 38 5.54 18.48 -2.03
N ALA A 39 5.90 17.19 -2.16
CA ALA A 39 6.51 16.40 -1.08
C ALA A 39 5.79 16.60 0.28
N ALA A 40 4.45 16.61 0.24
CA ALA A 40 3.60 17.03 1.35
C ALA A 40 3.63 16.08 2.57
N ALA A 41 4.14 14.86 2.40
CA ALA A 41 4.28 13.87 3.47
C ALA A 41 5.42 12.90 3.15
N HIS A 42 5.85 12.14 4.16
CA HIS A 42 6.78 11.03 3.95
C HIS A 42 6.22 10.04 2.91
N PRO A 43 7.03 9.54 1.94
CA PRO A 43 6.56 8.67 0.86
C PRO A 43 5.73 7.48 1.34
N MET A 44 6.15 6.83 2.42
CA MET A 44 5.45 5.69 3.00
C MET A 44 4.08 6.06 3.56
N VAL A 45 3.96 7.24 4.19
CA VAL A 45 2.68 7.76 4.71
C VAL A 45 1.72 8.03 3.54
N LEU A 46 2.21 8.71 2.49
CA LEU A 46 1.39 9.01 1.32
C LEU A 46 0.92 7.74 0.60
N ALA A 47 1.82 6.76 0.43
CA ALA A 47 1.50 5.48 -0.19
C ALA A 47 0.47 4.68 0.63
N ALA A 48 0.60 4.65 1.97
CA ALA A 48 -0.34 3.97 2.85
C ALA A 48 -1.73 4.63 2.83
N ARG A 49 -1.79 5.96 2.92
CA ARG A 49 -3.05 6.72 2.85
C ARG A 49 -3.76 6.54 1.52
N PHE A 50 -3.02 6.67 0.43
CA PHE A 50 -3.56 6.38 -0.90
C PHE A 50 -4.14 4.97 -0.95
N HIS A 51 -3.37 3.97 -0.51
CA HIS A 51 -3.77 2.57 -0.54
C HIS A 51 -5.05 2.32 0.25
N GLY A 52 -5.10 2.83 1.48
CA GLY A 52 -6.27 2.68 2.35
C GLY A 52 -7.53 3.29 1.75
N PHE A 53 -7.41 4.49 1.18
CA PHE A 53 -8.54 5.15 0.55
C PHE A 53 -8.96 4.48 -0.77
N TYR A 54 -8.01 4.00 -1.57
CA TYR A 54 -8.29 3.23 -2.77
C TYR A 54 -9.02 1.91 -2.45
N GLU A 55 -8.58 1.18 -1.44
CA GLU A 55 -9.26 -0.03 -0.95
C GLU A 55 -10.63 0.27 -0.35
N TYR A 56 -10.80 1.45 0.26
CA TYR A 56 -12.11 1.90 0.73
C TYR A 56 -13.08 2.13 -0.45
N LEU A 57 -12.64 2.79 -1.52
CA LEU A 57 -13.45 3.04 -2.72
C LEU A 57 -13.78 1.76 -3.48
N HIS A 58 -12.87 0.81 -3.51
CA HIS A 58 -13.00 -0.51 -4.17
C HIS A 58 -13.56 -0.41 -5.60
N PRO A 59 -12.88 0.31 -6.51
CA PRO A 59 -13.50 0.76 -7.77
C PRO A 59 -13.83 -0.34 -8.77
N PHE A 60 -13.26 -1.53 -8.66
CA PHE A 60 -13.44 -2.61 -9.63
C PHE A 60 -14.05 -3.86 -8.99
N ARG A 61 -14.63 -4.73 -9.81
CA ARG A 61 -15.19 -6.01 -9.33
C ARG A 61 -14.13 -6.98 -8.81
N ASP A 62 -12.91 -6.91 -9.35
CA ASP A 62 -11.75 -7.71 -8.94
C ASP A 62 -10.45 -6.93 -9.15
N GLY A 63 -9.39 -7.37 -8.46
CA GLY A 63 -8.05 -6.85 -8.63
C GLY A 63 -7.75 -5.56 -7.85
N ASN A 64 -8.67 -5.03 -7.03
CA ASN A 64 -8.46 -3.80 -6.29
C ASN A 64 -7.19 -3.86 -5.43
N GLY A 65 -6.99 -4.92 -4.64
CA GLY A 65 -5.79 -5.08 -3.83
C GLY A 65 -4.48 -5.14 -4.63
N ARG A 66 -4.50 -5.76 -5.80
CA ARG A 66 -3.33 -5.81 -6.71
C ARG A 66 -3.05 -4.42 -7.28
N THR A 67 -4.05 -3.76 -7.79
CA THR A 67 -3.95 -2.41 -8.36
C THR A 67 -3.56 -1.39 -7.29
N GLY A 68 -4.17 -1.45 -6.11
CA GLY A 68 -3.84 -0.56 -5.00
C GLY A 68 -2.38 -0.67 -4.56
N ARG A 69 -1.85 -1.89 -4.42
CA ARG A 69 -0.42 -2.11 -4.11
C ARG A 69 0.50 -1.64 -5.23
N LEU A 70 0.12 -1.86 -6.50
CA LEU A 70 0.89 -1.37 -7.64
C LEU A 70 0.98 0.16 -7.63
N LEU A 71 -0.14 0.85 -7.44
CA LEU A 71 -0.20 2.31 -7.39
C LEU A 71 0.54 2.87 -6.16
N SER A 72 0.46 2.20 -5.00
CA SER A 72 1.25 2.58 -3.82
C SER A 72 2.76 2.49 -4.11
N ASN A 73 3.19 1.44 -4.79
CA ASN A 73 4.58 1.31 -5.21
C ASN A 73 4.99 2.33 -6.29
N TYR A 74 4.07 2.72 -7.17
CA TYR A 74 4.30 3.84 -8.08
C TYR A 74 4.55 5.16 -7.34
N ILE A 75 3.78 5.44 -6.29
CA ILE A 75 3.98 6.61 -5.41
C ILE A 75 5.38 6.57 -4.78
N LEU A 76 5.77 5.42 -4.21
CA LEU A 76 7.09 5.24 -3.60
C LEU A 76 8.21 5.50 -4.60
N LEU A 77 8.13 4.92 -5.80
CA LEU A 77 9.12 5.12 -6.87
C LEU A 77 9.22 6.57 -7.31
N ARG A 78 8.08 7.25 -7.50
CA ARG A 78 8.03 8.67 -7.87
C ARG A 78 8.70 9.57 -6.83
N MET A 79 8.70 9.15 -5.58
CA MET A 79 9.33 9.86 -4.47
C MET A 79 10.73 9.29 -4.10
N HIS A 80 11.36 8.52 -5.01
CA HIS A 80 12.68 7.91 -4.84
C HIS A 80 12.80 7.02 -3.59
N HIS A 81 11.71 6.34 -3.23
CA HIS A 81 11.66 5.44 -2.09
C HIS A 81 11.67 3.97 -2.55
N PRO A 82 12.28 3.04 -1.79
CA PRO A 82 12.23 1.60 -2.08
C PRO A 82 10.81 1.06 -2.15
N LEU A 83 10.61 0.04 -2.98
CA LEU A 83 9.32 -0.66 -3.11
C LEU A 83 8.91 -1.32 -1.80
N LEU A 84 7.62 -1.31 -1.53
CA LEU A 84 7.00 -2.08 -0.46
C LEU A 84 6.53 -3.43 -0.99
N ILE A 85 6.98 -4.52 -0.36
CA ILE A 85 6.51 -5.87 -0.62
C ILE A 85 5.78 -6.37 0.62
N ILE A 86 4.51 -6.72 0.47
CA ILE A 86 3.69 -7.32 1.52
C ILE A 86 3.67 -8.82 1.29
N PRO A 87 4.36 -9.63 2.12
CA PRO A 87 4.39 -11.07 1.95
C PRO A 87 3.09 -11.71 2.38
N ALA A 88 2.84 -12.92 1.89
CA ALA A 88 1.63 -13.67 2.25
C ALA A 88 1.50 -13.94 3.75
N THR A 89 2.63 -14.05 4.46
CA THR A 89 2.68 -14.23 5.92
C THR A 89 2.10 -13.05 6.71
N SER A 90 2.15 -11.84 6.15
CA SER A 90 1.60 -10.61 6.77
C SER A 90 0.16 -10.32 6.36
N ARG A 91 -0.50 -11.23 5.61
CA ARG A 91 -1.83 -10.98 5.06
C ARG A 91 -2.89 -10.68 6.10
N GLN A 92 -2.89 -11.40 7.22
CA GLN A 92 -3.90 -11.19 8.27
C GLN A 92 -3.76 -9.80 8.91
N GLU A 93 -2.54 -9.40 9.23
CA GLU A 93 -2.25 -8.08 9.79
C GLU A 93 -2.60 -6.95 8.81
N TYR A 94 -2.27 -7.14 7.54
CA TYR A 94 -2.66 -6.21 6.47
C TYR A 94 -4.18 -6.01 6.38
N ILE A 95 -4.96 -7.09 6.40
CA ILE A 95 -6.42 -7.02 6.35
C ILE A 95 -6.96 -6.35 7.62
N ALA A 96 -6.40 -6.65 8.79
CA ALA A 96 -6.77 -5.99 10.04
C ALA A 96 -6.53 -4.47 9.97
N ALA A 97 -5.37 -4.04 9.49
CA ALA A 97 -5.04 -2.62 9.32
C ALA A 97 -6.00 -1.90 8.35
N LEU A 98 -6.40 -2.55 7.25
CA LEU A 98 -7.41 -2.00 6.34
C LEU A 98 -8.81 -1.87 6.98
N ARG A 99 -9.19 -2.81 7.85
CA ARG A 99 -10.47 -2.75 8.57
C ARG A 99 -10.53 -1.54 9.51
N MET A 100 -9.44 -1.21 10.19
CA MET A 100 -9.37 -0.06 11.12
C MET A 100 -9.68 1.28 10.43
N ILE A 101 -9.36 1.43 9.15
CA ILE A 101 -9.75 2.61 8.38
C ILE A 101 -11.27 2.81 8.36
N ARG A 102 -12.04 1.72 8.37
CA ARG A 102 -13.50 1.75 8.31
C ARG A 102 -14.15 1.84 9.68
N THR A 103 -13.61 1.09 10.65
CA THR A 103 -14.19 0.97 11.99
C THR A 103 -13.82 2.13 12.89
N GLU A 104 -12.61 2.68 12.74
CA GLU A 104 -12.07 3.72 13.62
C GLU A 104 -11.78 5.04 12.89
N ALA A 105 -12.03 5.09 11.57
CA ALA A 105 -11.77 6.25 10.71
C ALA A 105 -10.31 6.77 10.83
N THR A 106 -9.34 5.86 11.09
CA THR A 106 -7.91 6.18 11.19
C THR A 106 -7.09 5.35 10.21
N ASP A 107 -6.08 5.98 9.62
CA ASP A 107 -5.11 5.34 8.72
C ASP A 107 -3.81 4.91 9.44
N GLU A 108 -3.68 5.21 10.73
CA GLU A 108 -2.46 5.00 11.52
C GLU A 108 -2.01 3.54 11.53
N HIS A 109 -2.94 2.61 11.65
CA HIS A 109 -2.63 1.17 11.63
C HIS A 109 -2.04 0.73 10.29
N LEU A 110 -2.56 1.23 9.18
CA LEU A 110 -2.03 0.90 7.85
C LEU A 110 -0.68 1.59 7.60
N VAL A 111 -0.52 2.82 8.05
CA VAL A 111 0.76 3.54 7.99
C VAL A 111 1.82 2.78 8.79
N SER A 112 1.52 2.40 10.03
CA SER A 112 2.43 1.62 10.88
C SER A 112 2.78 0.27 10.27
N PHE A 113 1.81 -0.42 9.69
CA PHE A 113 2.02 -1.68 8.98
C PHE A 113 2.96 -1.51 7.78
N PHE A 114 2.82 -0.45 6.97
CA PHE A 114 3.69 -0.18 5.84
C PHE A 114 5.13 0.07 6.29
N PHE A 115 5.35 0.85 7.34
CA PHE A 115 6.68 1.06 7.91
C PHE A 115 7.28 -0.24 8.45
N LYS A 116 6.51 -1.03 9.19
CA LYS A 116 6.94 -2.32 9.73
C LYS A 116 7.43 -3.26 8.61
N GLU A 117 6.66 -3.42 7.54
CA GLU A 117 7.04 -4.28 6.42
C GLU A 117 8.27 -3.76 5.65
N ALA A 118 8.39 -2.45 5.48
CA ALA A 118 9.57 -1.84 4.89
C ALA A 118 10.83 -2.08 5.74
N MET A 119 10.74 -1.87 7.04
CA MET A 119 11.85 -2.11 7.98
C MET A 119 12.26 -3.58 8.00
N ARG A 120 11.29 -4.50 8.06
CA ARG A 120 11.57 -5.94 8.03
C ARG A 120 12.34 -6.32 6.76
N ARG A 121 11.88 -5.86 5.60
CA ARG A 121 12.54 -6.12 4.33
C ARG A 121 13.97 -5.57 4.30
N MET A 122 14.18 -4.34 4.77
CA MET A 122 15.53 -3.73 4.81
C MET A 122 16.47 -4.54 5.71
N THR A 123 15.98 -5.00 6.87
CA THR A 123 16.76 -5.83 7.79
C THR A 123 17.14 -7.16 7.14
N ASP A 124 16.20 -7.82 6.47
CA ASP A 124 16.45 -9.10 5.77
C ASP A 124 17.47 -8.92 4.62
N GLU A 125 17.36 -7.85 3.84
CA GLU A 125 18.30 -7.54 2.75
C GLU A 125 19.71 -7.24 3.26
N LEU A 126 19.84 -6.54 4.39
CA LEU A 126 21.15 -6.28 5.03
C LEU A 126 21.78 -7.58 5.52
N ALA A 127 21.04 -8.43 6.23
CA ALA A 127 21.51 -9.72 6.71
C ALA A 127 21.98 -10.62 5.55
N GLN A 128 21.25 -10.64 4.43
CA GLN A 128 21.67 -11.39 3.23
C GLN A 128 22.97 -10.85 2.62
N LYS A 129 23.13 -9.52 2.56
CA LYS A 129 24.36 -8.90 2.04
C LYS A 129 25.57 -9.25 2.91
N GLU A 130 25.41 -9.19 4.24
CA GLU A 130 26.49 -9.56 5.18
C GLU A 130 26.87 -11.03 5.03
N SER A 131 25.91 -11.94 4.96
CA SER A 131 26.14 -13.37 4.75
C SER A 131 26.87 -13.64 3.43
N ASN A 132 26.42 -13.00 2.34
CA ASN A 132 27.06 -13.15 1.03
C ASN A 132 28.50 -12.60 1.03
N THR A 133 28.75 -11.48 1.72
CA THR A 133 30.09 -10.90 1.85
C THR A 133 31.02 -11.83 2.63
N GLN A 134 30.53 -12.45 3.72
CA GLN A 134 31.31 -13.42 4.50
C GLN A 134 31.63 -14.67 3.65
N ARG A 135 30.66 -15.21 2.92
CA ARG A 135 30.90 -16.37 2.03
C ARG A 135 31.93 -16.03 0.95
N PHE A 136 31.86 -14.86 0.35
CA PHE A 136 32.84 -14.42 -0.67
C PHE A 136 34.25 -14.30 -0.09
N LYS A 137 34.40 -13.75 1.12
CA LYS A 137 35.69 -13.71 1.81
C LYS A 137 36.27 -15.10 2.07
N MET A 138 35.44 -16.08 2.45
CA MET A 138 35.87 -17.46 2.66
C MET A 138 36.36 -18.17 1.39
N PHE A 139 35.95 -17.72 0.20
CA PHE A 139 36.45 -18.27 -1.08
C PHE A 139 37.75 -17.62 -1.56
N LEU A 140 38.13 -16.47 -1.00
CA LEU A 140 39.33 -15.75 -1.41
C LEU A 140 40.57 -16.04 -0.55
N PHE A 141 40.38 -16.73 0.58
CA PHE A 141 41.42 -17.10 1.54
C PHE A 141 41.27 -18.59 1.93
#